data_2beb36fd9fbeeeb6c7ce0bd3d6d80ab2
#
_entry.id   2beb36fd9fbeeeb6c7ce0bd3d6d80ab2
#
_cell.length_a   1.000
_cell.length_b   1.000
_cell.length_c   1.000
_cell.angle_alpha   90.00
_cell.angle_beta   90.00
_cell.angle_gamma   90.00
#
_symmetry.space_group_name_H-M   'P 1'
#
loop_
_entity.id
_entity.type
_entity.pdbx_description
1 polymer ?
#
loop_
_entity_poly.entity_id
_entity_poly.type
_entity_poly.pdbx_seq_one_letter_code
_entity_poly.pdbx_strand_id
1 'polypeptide(L)'
;MIPMEIIATIRSDFPTKFGIPRQSGLVEELRATVVFEPEYRTPDALRGLEDFSHLWLIWQFSEAVRDKWSPTVRPPRLGGNTRMGVFATRSPFRPNPIGLSCVRLEGIRREPELGHVLEVSGADLMDGTPILDIKPYIPYADCRPEASGGFTGSGGGATLAVDFPAALLERVPADKRAALTGVLSRDPRPPYQHDPERVYGLDFAGVNIRFTVDGDTLTVRAVKRMADK
;
A
#
# COMPACT_ATOMS: atom_id res chain seq x y z
N MET A 1 -22.76 14.19 11.61
CA MET A 1 -21.77 13.36 10.88
C MET A 1 -22.03 13.59 9.40
N ILE A 2 -21.00 13.89 8.59
CA ILE A 2 -21.16 14.00 7.13
C ILE A 2 -20.98 12.57 6.59
N PRO A 3 -22.00 11.95 6.00
CA PRO A 3 -21.86 10.65 5.36
C PRO A 3 -20.92 10.78 4.16
N MET A 4 -20.08 9.77 3.94
CA MET A 4 -19.23 9.66 2.75
C MET A 4 -19.61 8.39 2.01
N GLU A 5 -19.78 8.52 0.70
CA GLU A 5 -20.08 7.40 -0.17
C GLU A 5 -18.81 6.63 -0.51
N ILE A 6 -18.90 5.32 -0.56
CA ILE A 6 -17.85 4.47 -1.11
C ILE A 6 -18.10 4.39 -2.61
N ILE A 7 -17.19 4.97 -3.41
CA ILE A 7 -17.35 5.00 -4.86
C ILE A 7 -16.70 3.80 -5.56
N ALA A 8 -15.73 3.17 -4.89
CA ALA A 8 -14.99 2.03 -5.42
C ALA A 8 -14.33 1.24 -4.31
N THR A 9 -13.85 0.06 -4.65
CA THR A 9 -12.92 -0.73 -3.82
C THR A 9 -11.67 -1.06 -4.61
N ILE A 10 -10.53 -1.24 -3.93
CA ILE A 10 -9.30 -1.68 -4.59
C ILE A 10 -9.14 -3.20 -4.46
N ARG A 11 -8.70 -3.84 -5.55
CA ARG A 11 -8.17 -5.21 -5.55
C ARG A 11 -6.68 -5.16 -5.60
N SER A 12 -6.02 -5.73 -4.60
CA SER A 12 -4.56 -5.76 -4.47
C SER A 12 -4.05 -7.13 -4.06
N ASP A 13 -2.74 -7.31 -4.09
CA ASP A 13 -2.09 -8.56 -3.72
C ASP A 13 -1.92 -8.74 -2.19
N PHE A 14 -2.39 -7.79 -1.38
CA PHE A 14 -2.26 -7.81 0.08
C PHE A 14 -3.58 -8.18 0.77
N PRO A 15 -3.79 -9.45 1.17
CA PRO A 15 -4.99 -9.85 1.91
C PRO A 15 -4.99 -9.35 3.36
N THR A 16 -3.84 -8.90 3.87
CA THR A 16 -3.66 -8.37 5.22
C THR A 16 -2.74 -7.14 5.19
N LYS A 17 -2.78 -6.33 6.26
CA LYS A 17 -1.96 -5.12 6.36
C LYS A 17 -0.46 -5.34 6.54
N PHE A 18 -0.02 -6.57 6.87
CA PHE A 18 1.39 -6.86 7.07
C PHE A 18 2.13 -6.88 5.72
N GLY A 19 3.22 -6.14 5.63
CA GLY A 19 4.06 -6.06 4.44
C GLY A 19 3.64 -5.02 3.42
N ILE A 20 2.50 -4.36 3.58
CA ILE A 20 2.13 -3.21 2.72
C ILE A 20 3.21 -2.13 2.86
N PRO A 21 3.73 -1.58 1.74
CA PRO A 21 4.65 -0.45 1.77
C PRO A 21 4.07 0.72 2.58
N ARG A 22 4.92 1.42 3.33
CA ARG A 22 4.46 2.49 4.23
C ARG A 22 3.91 3.72 3.53
N GLN A 23 4.18 3.88 2.25
CA GLN A 23 3.69 4.94 1.38
C GLN A 23 3.55 4.41 -0.03
N SER A 24 2.62 4.97 -0.79
CA SER A 24 2.49 4.72 -2.23
C SER A 24 3.76 5.11 -3.00
N GLY A 25 3.98 4.47 -4.14
CA GLY A 25 5.13 4.73 -5.02
C GLY A 25 6.47 4.17 -4.54
N LEU A 26 6.57 3.56 -3.33
CA LEU A 26 7.83 2.97 -2.86
C LEU A 26 8.17 1.65 -3.59
N VAL A 27 7.19 0.98 -4.15
CA VAL A 27 7.32 -0.24 -4.96
C VAL A 27 6.42 -0.05 -6.19
N GLU A 28 7.03 0.40 -7.28
CA GLU A 28 6.30 0.77 -8.50
C GLU A 28 5.71 -0.45 -9.24
N GLU A 29 6.27 -1.64 -9.01
CA GLU A 29 5.82 -2.90 -9.60
C GLU A 29 4.51 -3.44 -8.99
N LEU A 30 4.06 -2.89 -7.87
CA LEU A 30 2.78 -3.28 -7.26
C LEU A 30 1.62 -2.86 -8.15
N ARG A 31 0.91 -3.84 -8.70
CA ARG A 31 -0.27 -3.64 -9.54
C ARG A 31 -1.52 -3.82 -8.70
N ALA A 32 -2.50 -2.96 -8.93
CA ALA A 32 -3.81 -3.04 -8.30
C ALA A 32 -4.89 -2.58 -9.28
N THR A 33 -6.14 -2.97 -8.98
CA THR A 33 -7.30 -2.60 -9.79
C THR A 33 -8.31 -1.88 -8.90
N VAL A 34 -8.72 -0.67 -9.31
CA VAL A 34 -9.82 0.05 -8.69
C VAL A 34 -11.11 -0.37 -9.38
N VAL A 35 -12.03 -0.96 -8.62
CA VAL A 35 -13.31 -1.46 -9.08
C VAL A 35 -14.41 -0.56 -8.54
N PHE A 36 -15.10 0.15 -9.41
CA PHE A 36 -16.18 1.06 -9.03
C PHE A 36 -17.41 0.31 -8.52
N GLU A 37 -18.12 0.90 -7.58
CA GLU A 37 -19.46 0.45 -7.22
C GLU A 37 -20.43 0.63 -8.40
N PRO A 38 -21.48 -0.19 -8.51
CA PRO A 38 -22.37 -0.21 -9.69
C PRO A 38 -22.90 1.17 -10.11
N GLU A 39 -23.21 2.02 -9.15
CA GLU A 39 -23.75 3.36 -9.38
C GLU A 39 -22.72 4.29 -10.07
N TYR A 40 -21.42 4.09 -9.80
CA TYR A 40 -20.34 4.96 -10.28
C TYR A 40 -19.60 4.42 -11.51
N ARG A 41 -20.08 3.32 -12.13
CA ARG A 41 -19.45 2.67 -13.30
C ARG A 41 -19.70 3.37 -14.63
N THR A 42 -20.16 4.62 -14.62
CA THR A 42 -20.44 5.36 -15.85
C THR A 42 -19.16 5.80 -16.56
N PRO A 43 -19.03 5.55 -17.88
CA PRO A 43 -17.88 6.01 -18.65
C PRO A 43 -17.68 7.53 -18.62
N ASP A 44 -18.79 8.28 -18.49
CA ASP A 44 -18.75 9.75 -18.48
C ASP A 44 -17.97 10.31 -17.28
N ALA A 45 -17.98 9.61 -16.14
CA ALA A 45 -17.21 10.00 -14.97
C ALA A 45 -15.69 9.81 -15.15
N LEU A 46 -15.28 9.00 -16.12
CA LEU A 46 -13.87 8.69 -16.42
C LEU A 46 -13.32 9.46 -17.61
N ARG A 47 -14.18 10.23 -18.32
CA ARG A 47 -13.80 10.95 -19.54
C ARG A 47 -12.66 11.94 -19.25
N GLY A 48 -11.53 11.79 -19.97
CA GLY A 48 -10.33 12.61 -19.83
C GLY A 48 -9.39 12.17 -18.71
N LEU A 49 -9.73 11.10 -17.94
CA LEU A 49 -8.84 10.59 -16.90
C LEU A 49 -7.58 9.94 -17.50
N GLU A 50 -7.69 9.39 -18.70
CA GLU A 50 -6.62 8.77 -19.48
C GLU A 50 -5.46 9.73 -19.83
N ASP A 51 -5.69 11.04 -19.80
CA ASP A 51 -4.67 12.05 -20.05
C ASP A 51 -3.74 12.28 -18.83
N PHE A 52 -4.11 11.75 -17.67
CA PHE A 52 -3.33 11.88 -16.44
C PHE A 52 -2.49 10.64 -16.15
N SER A 53 -1.22 10.84 -15.83
CA SER A 53 -0.30 9.76 -15.49
C SER A 53 -0.44 9.27 -14.05
N HIS A 54 -0.90 10.11 -13.13
CA HIS A 54 -1.03 9.82 -11.72
C HIS A 54 -2.34 10.31 -11.14
N LEU A 55 -2.81 9.60 -10.12
CA LEU A 55 -4.06 9.87 -9.42
C LEU A 55 -3.83 9.90 -7.91
N TRP A 56 -4.57 10.76 -7.22
CA TRP A 56 -4.80 10.66 -5.80
C TRP A 56 -5.97 9.74 -5.54
N LEU A 57 -5.74 8.67 -4.77
CA LEU A 57 -6.79 7.86 -4.16
C LEU A 57 -7.03 8.37 -2.75
N ILE A 58 -8.27 8.75 -2.45
CA ILE A 58 -8.73 9.12 -1.11
C ILE A 58 -9.56 7.94 -0.61
N TRP A 59 -9.15 7.34 0.50
CA TRP A 59 -9.66 6.06 0.94
C TRP A 59 -9.80 5.97 2.46
N GLN A 60 -10.48 4.95 2.96
CA GLN A 60 -10.71 4.74 4.37
C GLN A 60 -9.81 3.64 4.92
N PHE A 61 -9.16 3.90 6.06
CA PHE A 61 -8.55 2.87 6.89
C PHE A 61 -9.62 2.04 7.60
N SER A 62 -10.33 1.18 6.86
CA SER A 62 -11.50 0.44 7.33
C SER A 62 -11.23 -0.43 8.57
N GLU A 63 -10.01 -1.02 8.67
CA GLU A 63 -9.62 -1.81 9.84
C GLU A 63 -9.07 -1.00 11.03
N ALA A 64 -8.99 0.32 10.90
CA ALA A 64 -8.45 1.18 11.96
C ALA A 64 -9.49 2.12 12.59
N VAL A 65 -10.76 1.95 12.24
CA VAL A 65 -11.86 2.71 12.83
C VAL A 65 -11.96 2.42 14.32
N ARG A 66 -12.05 3.47 15.14
CA ARG A 66 -12.14 3.38 16.61
C ARG A 66 -13.21 4.32 17.13
N ASP A 67 -13.87 3.94 18.22
CA ASP A 67 -14.85 4.78 18.91
C ASP A 67 -14.23 6.02 19.53
N LYS A 68 -12.96 5.92 19.94
CA LYS A 68 -12.23 7.01 20.58
C LYS A 68 -10.88 7.23 19.89
N TRP A 69 -10.56 8.48 19.60
CA TRP A 69 -9.27 8.87 19.06
C TRP A 69 -8.29 9.28 20.19
N SER A 70 -7.02 9.34 19.88
CA SER A 70 -5.97 9.85 20.76
C SER A 70 -5.28 11.04 20.08
N PRO A 71 -4.99 12.15 20.81
CA PRO A 71 -4.29 13.29 20.24
C PRO A 71 -2.83 12.96 19.88
N THR A 72 -2.30 11.86 20.41
CA THR A 72 -0.91 11.44 20.15
C THR A 72 -0.85 9.98 19.72
N VAL A 73 0.14 9.69 18.88
CA VAL A 73 0.51 8.35 18.43
C VAL A 73 2.02 8.13 18.63
N ARG A 74 2.46 6.89 18.52
CA ARG A 74 3.88 6.51 18.60
C ARG A 74 4.34 6.01 17.23
N PRO A 75 4.94 6.88 16.39
CA PRO A 75 5.40 6.46 15.08
C PRO A 75 6.48 5.38 15.20
N PRO A 76 6.36 4.25 14.49
CA PRO A 76 7.36 3.18 14.51
C PRO A 76 8.76 3.68 14.12
N ARG A 77 8.85 4.65 13.20
CA ARG A 77 10.10 5.27 12.76
C ARG A 77 10.91 5.95 13.87
N LEU A 78 10.25 6.38 14.94
CA LEU A 78 10.87 6.97 16.13
C LEU A 78 11.07 5.92 17.24
N GLY A 79 11.24 4.64 16.89
CA GLY A 79 11.45 3.54 17.82
C GLY A 79 10.23 3.15 18.66
N GLY A 80 9.04 3.69 18.35
CA GLY A 80 7.80 3.38 19.05
C GLY A 80 7.66 3.96 20.46
N ASN A 81 8.66 4.66 21.00
CA ASN A 81 8.66 5.25 22.35
C ASN A 81 8.32 6.74 22.33
N THR A 82 8.68 7.46 21.28
CA THR A 82 8.43 8.90 21.16
C THR A 82 6.97 9.14 20.75
N ARG A 83 6.28 10.01 21.48
CA ARG A 83 4.92 10.44 21.13
C ARG A 83 4.96 11.64 20.19
N MET A 84 4.13 11.58 19.15
CA MET A 84 3.91 12.68 18.21
C MET A 84 2.44 13.02 18.15
N GLY A 85 2.12 14.29 17.89
CA GLY A 85 0.74 14.69 17.59
C GLY A 85 0.20 13.92 16.37
N VAL A 86 -1.03 13.42 16.44
CA VAL A 86 -1.61 12.59 15.37
C VAL A 86 -1.60 13.31 14.03
N PHE A 87 -1.80 14.64 14.01
CA PHE A 87 -1.82 15.45 12.80
C PHE A 87 -0.42 15.70 12.20
N ALA A 88 0.64 15.49 12.99
CA ALA A 88 2.02 15.48 12.48
C ALA A 88 2.43 14.12 11.88
N THR A 89 1.49 13.18 11.72
CA THR A 89 1.74 11.82 11.23
C THR A 89 0.71 11.41 10.18
N ARG A 90 0.99 10.32 9.45
CA ARG A 90 0.04 9.62 8.58
C ARG A 90 -0.55 8.36 9.24
N SER A 91 -0.63 8.37 10.57
CA SER A 91 -1.22 7.25 11.33
C SER A 91 -2.69 7.05 10.95
N PRO A 92 -3.17 5.79 10.83
CA PRO A 92 -4.58 5.49 10.62
C PRO A 92 -5.47 5.83 11.83
N PHE A 93 -4.88 5.90 13.04
CA PHE A 93 -5.60 6.15 14.30
C PHE A 93 -5.86 7.64 14.52
N ARG A 94 -6.70 8.21 13.67
CA ARG A 94 -7.06 9.63 13.64
C ARG A 94 -8.58 9.82 13.68
N PRO A 95 -9.09 11.03 13.98
CA PRO A 95 -10.54 11.27 14.09
C PRO A 95 -11.32 10.83 12.85
N ASN A 96 -10.79 11.14 11.67
CA ASN A 96 -11.28 10.64 10.39
C ASN A 96 -10.19 9.74 9.81
N PRO A 97 -10.35 8.41 9.80
CA PRO A 97 -9.33 7.48 9.34
C PRO A 97 -9.26 7.45 7.81
N ILE A 98 -8.93 8.59 7.21
CA ILE A 98 -8.80 8.79 5.76
C ILE A 98 -7.33 8.65 5.37
N GLY A 99 -7.08 7.84 4.34
CA GLY A 99 -5.82 7.67 3.66
C GLY A 99 -5.75 8.49 2.37
N LEU A 100 -4.54 8.77 1.93
CA LEU A 100 -4.24 9.49 0.69
C LEU A 100 -3.02 8.82 0.05
N SER A 101 -3.19 8.30 -1.17
CA SER A 101 -2.14 7.62 -1.92
C SER A 101 -2.06 8.16 -3.33
N CYS A 102 -0.87 8.56 -3.74
CA CYS A 102 -0.57 8.89 -5.12
C CYS A 102 -0.18 7.60 -5.84
N VAL A 103 -0.95 7.22 -6.85
CA VAL A 103 -0.72 6.03 -7.66
C VAL A 103 -0.54 6.40 -9.12
N ARG A 104 0.20 5.58 -9.87
CA ARG A 104 0.30 5.75 -11.32
C ARG A 104 -0.92 5.11 -11.97
N LEU A 105 -1.55 5.80 -12.91
CA LEU A 105 -2.58 5.24 -13.77
C LEU A 105 -1.90 4.48 -14.91
N GLU A 106 -2.14 3.17 -14.99
CA GLU A 106 -1.63 2.32 -16.06
C GLU A 106 -2.61 2.23 -17.23
N GLY A 107 -3.90 2.36 -16.94
CA GLY A 107 -4.94 2.37 -17.96
C GLY A 107 -6.36 2.24 -17.39
N ILE A 108 -7.32 2.42 -18.29
CA ILE A 108 -8.74 2.19 -18.03
C ILE A 108 -9.15 0.99 -18.87
N ARG A 109 -9.60 -0.09 -18.22
CA ARG A 109 -9.99 -1.31 -18.88
C ARG A 109 -11.46 -1.60 -18.66
N ARG A 110 -12.12 -2.14 -19.68
CA ARG A 110 -13.51 -2.63 -19.56
C ARG A 110 -13.51 -4.11 -19.23
N GLU A 111 -14.11 -4.44 -18.10
CA GLU A 111 -14.36 -5.80 -17.64
C GLU A 111 -15.82 -6.18 -17.90
N PRO A 112 -16.13 -7.43 -18.32
CA PRO A 112 -17.50 -7.83 -18.66
C PRO A 112 -18.52 -7.62 -17.52
N GLU A 113 -18.15 -7.96 -16.29
CA GLU A 113 -19.05 -7.91 -15.13
C GLU A 113 -18.87 -6.66 -14.27
N LEU A 114 -17.69 -6.07 -14.32
CA LEU A 114 -17.30 -4.94 -13.45
C LEU A 114 -17.43 -3.58 -14.13
N GLY A 115 -17.70 -3.54 -15.44
CA GLY A 115 -17.69 -2.30 -16.21
C GLY A 115 -16.28 -1.75 -16.39
N HIS A 116 -16.11 -0.42 -16.32
CA HIS A 116 -14.78 0.19 -16.41
C HIS A 116 -14.08 0.10 -15.05
N VAL A 117 -12.81 -0.32 -15.07
CA VAL A 117 -11.92 -0.40 -13.93
C VAL A 117 -10.65 0.40 -14.21
N LEU A 118 -9.99 0.91 -13.16
CA LEU A 118 -8.68 1.54 -13.32
C LEU A 118 -7.60 0.55 -12.95
N GLU A 119 -6.62 0.38 -13.82
CA GLU A 119 -5.38 -0.33 -13.52
C GLU A 119 -4.37 0.68 -13.01
N VAL A 120 -3.85 0.44 -11.81
CA VAL A 120 -2.92 1.36 -11.14
C VAL A 120 -1.68 0.62 -10.65
N SER A 121 -0.59 1.37 -10.47
CA SER A 121 0.62 0.84 -9.86
C SER A 121 1.13 1.70 -8.71
N GLY A 122 1.96 1.10 -7.85
CA GLY A 122 2.52 1.75 -6.67
C GLY A 122 1.53 1.92 -5.51
N ALA A 123 0.40 1.22 -5.51
CA ALA A 123 -0.60 1.31 -4.44
C ALA A 123 -0.10 0.67 -3.13
N ASP A 124 -0.39 1.33 -2.01
CA ASP A 124 -0.09 0.90 -0.64
C ASP A 124 -1.36 0.57 0.15
N LEU A 125 -2.30 -0.11 -0.50
CA LEU A 125 -3.62 -0.43 0.04
C LEU A 125 -3.81 -1.95 0.16
N MET A 126 -4.50 -2.35 1.23
CA MET A 126 -4.97 -3.72 1.41
C MET A 126 -6.11 -4.04 0.44
N ASP A 127 -6.22 -5.30 0.04
CA ASP A 127 -7.34 -5.78 -0.76
C ASP A 127 -8.69 -5.46 -0.11
N GLY A 128 -9.67 -5.02 -0.92
CA GLY A 128 -10.99 -4.61 -0.44
C GLY A 128 -11.05 -3.25 0.25
N THR A 129 -9.96 -2.46 0.27
CA THR A 129 -9.98 -1.11 0.87
C THR A 129 -10.98 -0.21 0.13
N PRO A 130 -11.92 0.45 0.85
CA PRO A 130 -12.89 1.34 0.24
C PRO A 130 -12.25 2.67 -0.21
N ILE A 131 -12.57 3.07 -1.43
CA ILE A 131 -12.18 4.34 -2.06
C ILE A 131 -13.35 5.30 -1.95
N LEU A 132 -13.07 6.51 -1.47
CA LEU A 132 -14.05 7.57 -1.20
C LEU A 132 -14.04 8.62 -2.32
N ASP A 133 -12.88 8.84 -2.95
CA ASP A 133 -12.73 9.82 -4.04
C ASP A 133 -11.47 9.53 -4.86
N ILE A 134 -11.46 9.98 -6.11
CA ILE A 134 -10.32 9.91 -7.02
C ILE A 134 -10.12 11.29 -7.63
N LYS A 135 -8.89 11.80 -7.58
CA LYS A 135 -8.52 13.09 -8.20
C LYS A 135 -7.28 12.94 -9.06
N PRO A 136 -7.20 13.64 -10.18
CA PRO A 136 -5.96 13.68 -10.93
C PRO A 136 -4.84 14.36 -10.13
N TYR A 137 -3.61 13.83 -10.26
CA TYR A 137 -2.41 14.50 -9.77
C TYR A 137 -2.03 15.63 -10.74
N ILE A 138 -1.88 16.83 -10.21
CA ILE A 138 -1.58 18.03 -10.98
C ILE A 138 -0.17 18.52 -10.63
N PRO A 139 0.86 18.28 -11.48
CA PRO A 139 2.27 18.51 -11.11
C PRO A 139 2.56 19.91 -10.58
N TYR A 140 2.06 20.97 -11.21
CA TYR A 140 2.31 22.34 -10.78
C TYR A 140 1.63 22.70 -9.44
N ALA A 141 0.58 21.99 -9.06
CA ALA A 141 -0.17 22.21 -7.82
C ALA A 141 0.28 21.31 -6.68
N ASP A 142 0.58 20.04 -6.97
CA ASP A 142 0.81 18.99 -5.98
C ASP A 142 2.29 18.81 -5.63
N CYS A 143 3.21 19.06 -6.58
CA CYS A 143 4.64 18.91 -6.35
C CYS A 143 5.22 20.10 -5.57
N ARG A 144 5.95 19.80 -4.49
CA ARG A 144 6.65 20.76 -3.62
C ARG A 144 8.06 20.23 -3.32
N PRO A 145 9.02 20.36 -4.25
CA PRO A 145 10.38 19.83 -4.07
C PRO A 145 11.09 20.41 -2.83
N GLU A 146 10.76 21.64 -2.45
CA GLU A 146 11.29 22.37 -1.31
C GLU A 146 10.68 21.96 0.05
N ALA A 147 9.66 21.10 0.06
CA ALA A 147 8.93 20.76 1.27
C ALA A 147 9.80 20.03 2.29
N SER A 148 9.72 20.44 3.56
CA SER A 148 10.37 19.76 4.66
C SER A 148 9.59 18.52 5.10
N GLY A 149 10.26 17.37 5.20
CA GLY A 149 9.69 16.10 5.64
C GLY A 149 9.56 15.91 7.15
N GLY A 150 9.96 16.89 7.98
CA GLY A 150 9.93 16.78 9.44
C GLY A 150 10.73 15.57 9.93
N PHE A 151 10.18 14.78 10.87
CA PHE A 151 10.85 13.59 11.42
C PHE A 151 10.98 12.42 10.42
N THR A 152 10.36 12.50 9.25
CA THR A 152 10.47 11.45 8.22
C THR A 152 11.80 11.52 7.45
N GLY A 153 12.51 12.66 7.56
CA GLY A 153 13.76 12.89 6.82
C GLY A 153 13.53 12.98 5.29
N SER A 154 14.63 13.00 4.54
CA SER A 154 14.63 13.15 3.08
C SER A 154 14.54 11.84 2.29
N GLY A 155 14.31 10.69 2.94
CA GLY A 155 14.38 9.40 2.25
C GLY A 155 13.29 8.40 2.60
N GLY A 156 12.94 7.54 1.66
CA GLY A 156 11.96 6.45 1.78
C GLY A 156 12.37 5.30 2.74
N GLY A 157 13.48 5.43 3.47
CA GLY A 157 14.07 4.40 4.32
C GLY A 157 15.17 3.61 3.60
N ALA A 158 16.04 2.94 4.38
CA ALA A 158 17.00 1.99 3.85
C ALA A 158 16.29 0.80 3.20
N THR A 159 16.90 0.24 2.19
CA THR A 159 16.46 -1.00 1.55
C THR A 159 17.33 -2.16 2.02
N LEU A 160 16.72 -3.34 2.20
CA LEU A 160 17.44 -4.58 2.48
C LEU A 160 17.87 -5.25 1.16
N ALA A 161 19.02 -5.92 1.19
CA ALA A 161 19.33 -6.92 0.18
C ALA A 161 18.37 -8.11 0.34
N VAL A 162 17.79 -8.60 -0.76
CA VAL A 162 16.86 -9.72 -0.72
C VAL A 162 17.55 -10.96 -1.30
N ASP A 163 17.86 -11.91 -0.44
CA ASP A 163 18.28 -13.25 -0.83
C ASP A 163 17.03 -14.11 -1.05
N PHE A 164 16.69 -14.30 -2.33
CA PHE A 164 15.53 -15.08 -2.73
C PHE A 164 16.00 -16.26 -3.59
N PRO A 165 16.16 -17.48 -3.02
CA PRO A 165 16.57 -18.65 -3.77
C PRO A 165 15.68 -18.89 -4.99
N ALA A 166 16.27 -19.15 -6.16
CA ALA A 166 15.56 -19.27 -7.44
C ALA A 166 14.42 -20.30 -7.39
N ALA A 167 14.64 -21.46 -6.76
CA ALA A 167 13.64 -22.51 -6.62
C ALA A 167 12.42 -22.09 -5.76
N LEU A 168 12.59 -21.12 -4.85
CA LEU A 168 11.49 -20.55 -4.07
C LEU A 168 10.79 -19.43 -4.84
N LEU A 169 11.54 -18.62 -5.59
CA LEU A 169 11.00 -17.55 -6.42
C LEU A 169 10.10 -18.10 -7.55
N GLU A 170 10.44 -19.27 -8.10
CA GLU A 170 9.62 -19.94 -9.10
C GLU A 170 8.22 -20.33 -8.61
N ARG A 171 8.02 -20.48 -7.29
CA ARG A 171 6.70 -20.75 -6.68
C ARG A 171 5.79 -19.54 -6.63
N VAL A 172 6.34 -18.34 -6.86
CA VAL A 172 5.60 -17.09 -6.96
C VAL A 172 5.14 -16.89 -8.41
N PRO A 173 3.88 -16.45 -8.67
CA PRO A 173 3.45 -16.10 -10.02
C PRO A 173 4.44 -15.16 -10.71
N ALA A 174 4.76 -15.43 -11.98
CA ALA A 174 5.85 -14.75 -12.67
C ALA A 174 5.69 -13.22 -12.70
N ASP A 175 4.45 -12.74 -12.91
CA ASP A 175 4.06 -11.33 -12.93
C ASP A 175 4.14 -10.65 -11.56
N LYS A 176 4.23 -11.40 -10.46
CA LYS A 176 4.27 -10.91 -9.08
C LYS A 176 5.67 -10.89 -8.45
N ARG A 177 6.66 -11.51 -9.11
CA ARG A 177 8.01 -11.69 -8.55
C ARG A 177 8.73 -10.37 -8.29
N ALA A 178 8.69 -9.45 -9.24
CA ALA A 178 9.32 -8.14 -9.11
C ALA A 178 8.69 -7.33 -7.96
N ALA A 179 7.36 -7.27 -7.93
CA ALA A 179 6.61 -6.59 -6.88
C ALA A 179 6.91 -7.17 -5.48
N LEU A 180 6.90 -8.51 -5.34
CA LEU A 180 7.23 -9.17 -4.07
C LEU A 180 8.66 -8.87 -3.62
N THR A 181 9.63 -8.92 -4.53
CA THR A 181 11.04 -8.60 -4.20
C THR A 181 11.16 -7.14 -3.76
N GLY A 182 10.48 -6.21 -4.44
CA GLY A 182 10.38 -4.81 -4.05
C GLY A 182 9.78 -4.63 -2.65
N VAL A 183 8.70 -5.33 -2.33
CA VAL A 183 8.07 -5.31 -1.00
C VAL A 183 9.03 -5.80 0.08
N LEU A 184 9.70 -6.94 -0.14
CA LEU A 184 10.65 -7.50 0.81
C LEU A 184 11.86 -6.58 1.03
N SER A 185 12.33 -5.89 -0.01
CA SER A 185 13.45 -4.93 0.11
C SER A 185 13.10 -3.73 0.99
N ARG A 186 11.81 -3.40 1.17
CA ARG A 186 11.35 -2.28 2.01
C ARG A 186 11.21 -2.60 3.49
N ASP A 187 11.78 -3.72 3.94
CA ASP A 187 11.74 -4.19 5.33
C ASP A 187 10.32 -4.23 5.91
N PRO A 188 9.57 -5.29 5.66
CA PRO A 188 8.19 -5.40 6.14
C PRO A 188 8.07 -5.61 7.65
N ARG A 189 9.19 -5.77 8.37
CA ARG A 189 9.19 -5.97 9.82
C ARG A 189 8.71 -4.72 10.58
N PRO A 190 8.13 -4.90 11.77
CA PRO A 190 8.03 -3.81 12.73
C PRO A 190 9.43 -3.27 13.08
N PRO A 191 9.66 -1.93 13.05
CA PRO A 191 11.00 -1.33 13.21
C PRO A 191 11.70 -1.60 14.54
N TYR A 192 10.98 -2.09 15.54
CA TYR A 192 11.51 -2.42 16.88
C TYR A 192 11.90 -3.90 17.01
N GLN A 193 11.81 -4.69 15.93
CA GLN A 193 12.14 -6.12 15.93
C GLN A 193 13.44 -6.34 15.18
N HIS A 194 14.48 -6.77 15.93
CA HIS A 194 15.84 -6.98 15.40
C HIS A 194 16.37 -8.39 15.65
N ASP A 195 15.49 -9.36 16.00
CA ASP A 195 15.89 -10.75 16.23
C ASP A 195 16.17 -11.44 14.89
N PRO A 196 17.44 -11.84 14.60
CA PRO A 196 17.82 -12.47 13.33
C PRO A 196 17.26 -13.89 13.17
N GLU A 197 16.95 -14.59 14.26
CA GLU A 197 16.39 -15.95 14.23
C GLU A 197 14.87 -15.96 14.04
N ARG A 198 14.24 -14.80 14.15
CA ARG A 198 12.78 -14.70 14.03
C ARG A 198 12.33 -14.91 12.60
N VAL A 199 11.42 -15.87 12.41
CA VAL A 199 10.76 -16.11 11.13
C VAL A 199 9.49 -15.28 11.03
N TYR A 200 9.42 -14.44 10.01
CA TYR A 200 8.24 -13.64 9.66
C TYR A 200 7.43 -14.34 8.56
N GLY A 201 6.14 -14.03 8.47
CA GLY A 201 5.26 -14.52 7.43
C GLY A 201 4.54 -13.37 6.74
N LEU A 202 4.64 -13.29 5.42
CA LEU A 202 3.96 -12.33 4.56
C LEU A 202 2.99 -13.08 3.64
N ASP A 203 1.72 -12.69 3.64
CA ASP A 203 0.74 -13.15 2.68
C ASP A 203 0.68 -12.16 1.51
N PHE A 204 0.93 -12.65 0.29
CA PHE A 204 0.99 -11.82 -0.90
C PHE A 204 0.61 -12.65 -2.13
N ALA A 205 -0.28 -12.16 -2.97
CA ALA A 205 -0.67 -12.77 -4.25
C ALA A 205 -0.96 -14.28 -4.16
N GLY A 206 -1.69 -14.72 -3.12
CA GLY A 206 -2.09 -16.12 -2.91
C GLY A 206 -0.99 -17.04 -2.37
N VAL A 207 0.17 -16.49 -1.98
CA VAL A 207 1.25 -17.26 -1.34
C VAL A 207 1.62 -16.68 0.02
N ASN A 208 2.04 -17.55 0.95
CA ASN A 208 2.65 -17.16 2.21
C ASN A 208 4.18 -17.31 2.11
N ILE A 209 4.87 -16.20 2.31
CA ILE A 209 6.33 -16.09 2.24
C ILE A 209 6.89 -16.09 3.66
N ARG A 210 7.79 -17.02 3.98
CA ARG A 210 8.52 -17.07 5.24
C ARG A 210 9.93 -16.54 5.05
N PHE A 211 10.37 -15.62 5.89
CA PHE A 211 11.68 -14.99 5.79
C PHE A 211 12.28 -14.64 7.15
N THR A 212 13.58 -14.50 7.18
CA THR A 212 14.37 -13.98 8.31
C THR A 212 15.11 -12.73 7.85
N VAL A 213 15.55 -11.88 8.78
CA VAL A 213 16.38 -10.72 8.45
C VAL A 213 17.54 -10.65 9.43
N ASP A 214 18.74 -10.65 8.89
CA ASP A 214 19.99 -10.47 9.63
C ASP A 214 20.77 -9.29 9.04
N GLY A 215 21.07 -8.30 9.87
CA GLY A 215 21.65 -7.03 9.41
C GLY A 215 20.81 -6.40 8.30
N ASP A 216 21.43 -6.16 7.16
CA ASP A 216 20.83 -5.54 5.97
C ASP A 216 20.32 -6.58 4.94
N THR A 217 20.27 -7.87 5.30
CA THR A 217 19.89 -8.94 4.39
C THR A 217 18.60 -9.64 4.85
N LEU A 218 17.61 -9.69 3.98
CA LEU A 218 16.40 -10.48 4.12
C LEU A 218 16.57 -11.77 3.32
N THR A 219 16.47 -12.93 4.00
CA THR A 219 16.55 -14.24 3.36
C THR A 219 15.19 -14.93 3.36
N VAL A 220 14.69 -15.29 2.18
CA VAL A 220 13.46 -16.06 2.04
C VAL A 220 13.73 -17.54 2.34
N ARG A 221 13.00 -18.09 3.31
CA ARG A 221 13.16 -19.46 3.81
C ARG A 221 12.14 -20.44 3.23
N ALA A 222 10.93 -19.98 2.91
CA ALA A 222 9.90 -20.81 2.31
C ALA A 222 8.85 -19.98 1.57
N VAL A 223 8.23 -20.58 0.56
CA VAL A 223 7.05 -20.08 -0.15
C VAL A 223 6.03 -21.21 -0.18
N LYS A 224 4.81 -20.96 0.32
CA LYS A 224 3.70 -21.92 0.35
C LYS A 224 2.47 -21.29 -0.28
N ARG A 225 1.74 -22.03 -1.10
CA ARG A 225 0.42 -21.58 -1.55
C ARG A 225 -0.52 -21.47 -0.38
N MET A 226 -1.29 -20.42 -0.33
CA MET A 226 -2.40 -20.30 0.60
C MET A 226 -3.51 -21.25 0.12
N ALA A 227 -4.17 -21.94 1.04
CA ALA A 227 -5.37 -22.70 0.70
C ALA A 227 -6.48 -21.71 0.30
N ASP A 228 -7.21 -22.05 -0.76
CA ASP A 228 -8.42 -21.31 -1.11
C ASP A 228 -9.36 -21.34 0.09
N LYS A 229 -9.84 -20.16 0.50
CA LYS A 229 -10.80 -20.00 1.59
C LYS A 229 -12.21 -20.19 1.09
#